data_e6211eb7095856b81f47b55e29d6e0f3
#
_entry.id   e6211eb7095856b81f47b55e29d6e0f3
#
_cell.length_a   1.000
_cell.length_b   1.000
_cell.length_c   1.000
_cell.angle_alpha   90.00
_cell.angle_beta   90.00
_cell.angle_gamma   90.00
#
_symmetry.space_group_name_H-M   'P 1'
#
loop_
_entity.id
_entity.type
_entity.pdbx_description
1 polymer ?
#
loop_
_entity_poly.entity_id
_entity_poly.type
_entity_poly.pdbx_seq_one_letter_code
_entity_poly.pdbx_strand_id
1 'polypeptide(L)'
;KDISSFVPNLYMPDYGAKLTSAIYIRGIGARSSGQSVGLYVDNVPYLDKSTFDFELTDIQRIEVLRGPQGTLYGRNAMGGIVNIYTISPFDYQGKKLSLSAGSYGQYKVKASHYAKLSETIGFTAAAYYDHSDGFYTNAYDGKKIDKEDNVGGRFKLEGRFNPNFRASYSLSVDYTDQGAFPYGMFIGTGNTDHKYVNPININDPSSYKRTVIANNLSLEYRNEHVILSSTTGHQYFKDDMKMDQDFSPLSIFTLNQKQKQNAFSEELAI
;
A
#
# COMPACT_ATOMS: atom_id res chain seq x y z
N LYS A 1 1.94 2.78 7.97
CA LYS A 1 2.96 3.79 8.41
C LYS A 1 3.53 3.45 9.79
N ASP A 2 2.78 2.82 10.66
CA ASP A 2 3.23 2.50 12.04
C ASP A 2 4.42 1.53 12.10
N ILE A 3 4.66 0.75 11.04
CA ILE A 3 5.79 -0.19 10.97
C ILE A 3 7.13 0.53 11.12
N SER A 4 7.26 1.74 10.61
CA SER A 4 8.51 2.52 10.69
C SER A 4 8.92 2.84 12.12
N SER A 5 7.97 2.91 13.06
CA SER A 5 8.27 3.14 14.47
C SER A 5 8.87 1.92 15.18
N PHE A 6 8.69 0.73 14.63
CA PHE A 6 9.18 -0.54 15.22
C PHE A 6 10.44 -1.09 14.54
N VAL A 7 10.75 -0.62 13.32
CA VAL A 7 11.89 -1.14 12.55
C VAL A 7 12.96 -0.06 12.43
N PRO A 8 14.15 -0.25 13.06
CA PRO A 8 15.23 0.72 12.93
C PRO A 8 15.66 0.95 11.49
N ASN A 9 15.84 2.21 11.12
CA ASN A 9 16.24 2.66 9.78
C ASN A 9 15.21 2.34 8.65
N LEU A 10 13.98 2.01 8.99
CA LEU A 10 12.86 2.03 8.06
C LEU A 10 12.14 3.38 8.16
N TYR A 11 11.94 4.04 7.03
CA TYR A 11 11.25 5.32 6.97
C TYR A 11 10.20 5.28 5.85
N MET A 12 8.96 5.59 6.21
CA MET A 12 7.81 5.61 5.29
C MET A 12 7.14 6.98 5.39
N PRO A 13 7.67 7.98 4.67
CA PRO A 13 7.14 9.34 4.72
C PRO A 13 5.76 9.43 4.07
N ASP A 14 4.99 10.40 4.57
CA ASP A 14 3.79 10.89 3.92
C ASP A 14 4.13 12.18 3.17
N TYR A 15 3.92 12.20 1.88
CA TYR A 15 4.12 13.38 1.03
C TYR A 15 2.78 13.97 0.54
N GLY A 16 1.68 13.70 1.25
CA GLY A 16 0.39 14.31 1.00
C GLY A 16 -0.45 13.66 -0.09
N ALA A 17 -0.01 12.54 -0.66
CA ALA A 17 -0.82 11.69 -1.54
C ALA A 17 -0.26 10.27 -1.60
N LYS A 18 -1.13 9.27 -1.73
CA LYS A 18 -0.71 7.86 -1.87
C LYS A 18 0.12 7.61 -3.13
N LEU A 19 -0.05 8.42 -4.17
CA LEU A 19 0.82 8.41 -5.36
C LEU A 19 2.31 8.58 -5.00
N THR A 20 2.60 9.37 -3.98
CA THR A 20 3.96 9.71 -3.57
C THR A 20 4.50 8.81 -2.45
N SER A 21 3.80 7.74 -2.11
CA SER A 21 4.25 6.77 -1.11
C SER A 21 5.64 6.23 -1.44
N ALA A 22 6.48 6.15 -0.44
CA ALA A 22 7.85 5.67 -0.60
C ALA A 22 8.28 4.89 0.65
N ILE A 23 9.14 3.90 0.43
CA ILE A 23 9.78 3.14 1.51
C ILE A 23 11.28 3.37 1.40
N TYR A 24 11.90 3.74 2.52
CA TYR A 24 13.33 3.91 2.65
C TYR A 24 13.87 2.95 3.70
N ILE A 25 14.91 2.21 3.36
CA ILE A 25 15.65 1.37 4.30
C ILE A 25 17.11 1.86 4.30
N ARG A 26 17.63 2.27 5.47
CA ARG A 26 18.99 2.85 5.61
C ARG A 26 19.25 4.02 4.65
N GLY A 27 18.23 4.85 4.40
CA GLY A 27 18.31 5.97 3.47
C GLY A 27 18.18 5.60 1.99
N ILE A 28 18.14 4.32 1.64
CA ILE A 28 17.97 3.87 0.25
C ILE A 28 16.46 3.72 -0.01
N GLY A 29 15.96 4.48 -0.96
CA GLY A 29 14.56 4.51 -1.39
C GLY A 29 14.39 5.40 -2.62
N ALA A 30 13.18 5.48 -3.17
CA ALA A 30 12.88 6.33 -4.32
C ALA A 30 11.55 7.04 -4.14
N ARG A 31 11.55 8.37 -4.26
CA ARG A 31 10.34 9.20 -4.19
C ARG A 31 9.65 9.31 -5.56
N SER A 32 10.39 9.62 -6.60
CA SER A 32 9.83 10.05 -7.90
C SER A 32 9.71 8.92 -8.93
N SER A 33 10.67 8.03 -9.01
CA SER A 33 10.68 6.95 -10.00
C SER A 33 11.47 5.75 -9.52
N GLY A 34 11.10 4.57 -10.03
CA GLY A 34 11.73 3.31 -9.66
C GLY A 34 11.38 2.86 -8.23
N GLN A 35 11.74 1.65 -7.95
CA GLN A 35 11.66 1.07 -6.62
C GLN A 35 13.07 0.66 -6.21
N SER A 36 13.48 1.02 -5.00
CA SER A 36 14.74 0.56 -4.42
C SER A 36 14.53 -0.41 -3.27
N VAL A 37 13.28 -0.47 -2.77
CA VAL A 37 12.83 -1.40 -1.74
C VAL A 37 11.65 -2.19 -2.30
N GLY A 38 11.74 -3.53 -2.25
CA GLY A 38 10.66 -4.41 -2.67
C GLY A 38 9.57 -4.51 -1.61
N LEU A 39 8.31 -4.50 -2.03
CA LEU A 39 7.17 -4.84 -1.20
C LEU A 39 6.54 -6.13 -1.74
N TYR A 40 6.33 -7.08 -0.84
CA TYR A 40 5.75 -8.38 -1.15
C TYR A 40 4.56 -8.66 -0.22
N VAL A 41 3.54 -9.33 -0.74
CA VAL A 41 2.44 -9.86 0.04
C VAL A 41 2.28 -11.34 -0.30
N ASP A 42 2.44 -12.20 0.71
CA ASP A 42 2.46 -13.66 0.54
C ASP A 42 3.44 -14.09 -0.58
N ASN A 43 4.67 -13.52 -0.57
CA ASN A 43 5.76 -13.70 -1.55
C ASN A 43 5.47 -13.16 -2.97
N VAL A 44 4.36 -12.48 -3.22
CA VAL A 44 4.09 -11.85 -4.52
C VAL A 44 4.51 -10.38 -4.51
N PRO A 45 5.36 -9.95 -5.47
CA PRO A 45 5.84 -8.58 -5.50
C PRO A 45 4.74 -7.58 -5.89
N TYR A 46 4.69 -6.46 -5.19
CA TYR A 46 4.00 -5.26 -5.63
C TYR A 46 4.93 -4.47 -6.54
N LEU A 47 4.58 -4.37 -7.81
CA LEU A 47 5.51 -3.96 -8.87
C LEU A 47 5.58 -2.46 -9.11
N ASP A 48 4.64 -1.69 -8.56
CA ASP A 48 4.65 -0.24 -8.62
C ASP A 48 4.52 0.38 -7.22
N LYS A 49 5.37 1.35 -6.91
CA LYS A 49 5.37 2.02 -5.59
C LYS A 49 4.05 2.73 -5.27
N SER A 50 3.31 3.18 -6.28
CA SER A 50 2.00 3.80 -6.10
C SER A 50 0.96 2.83 -5.52
N THR A 51 1.27 1.53 -5.48
CA THR A 51 0.44 0.49 -4.87
C THR A 51 0.85 0.14 -3.44
N PHE A 52 1.90 0.77 -2.88
CA PHE A 52 2.49 0.38 -1.59
C PHE A 52 1.69 0.83 -0.36
N ASP A 53 0.95 1.91 -0.46
CA ASP A 53 0.17 2.44 0.65
C ASP A 53 -1.27 1.89 0.58
N PHE A 54 -1.49 0.73 1.14
CA PHE A 54 -2.80 0.10 1.30
C PHE A 54 -3.03 -0.32 2.75
N GLU A 55 -4.29 -0.52 3.11
CA GLU A 55 -4.65 -0.91 4.47
C GLU A 55 -4.42 -2.41 4.70
N LEU A 56 -3.81 -2.71 5.82
CA LEU A 56 -3.47 -4.07 6.22
C LEU A 56 -4.54 -4.58 7.20
N THR A 57 -5.28 -5.63 6.82
CA THR A 57 -6.43 -6.12 7.57
C THR A 57 -6.23 -7.46 8.26
N ASP A 58 -5.42 -8.33 7.67
CA ASP A 58 -5.32 -9.76 8.02
C ASP A 58 -3.86 -10.23 8.15
N ILE A 59 -3.03 -9.39 8.76
CA ILE A 59 -1.59 -9.65 8.88
C ILE A 59 -1.31 -10.70 9.95
N GLN A 60 -0.48 -11.69 9.59
CA GLN A 60 0.15 -12.61 10.51
C GLN A 60 1.48 -12.05 11.01
N ARG A 61 2.36 -11.62 10.07
CA ARG A 61 3.67 -11.04 10.37
C ARG A 61 4.15 -10.17 9.22
N ILE A 62 5.10 -9.31 9.54
CA ILE A 62 5.85 -8.50 8.57
C ILE A 62 7.33 -8.76 8.78
N GLU A 63 8.03 -9.07 7.71
CA GLU A 63 9.46 -9.27 7.69
C GLU A 63 10.13 -8.13 6.93
N VAL A 64 11.14 -7.50 7.53
CA VAL A 64 11.92 -6.44 6.89
C VAL A 64 13.36 -6.90 6.78
N LEU A 65 13.79 -7.22 5.56
CA LEU A 65 15.16 -7.56 5.25
C LEU A 65 15.90 -6.30 4.79
N ARG A 66 16.88 -5.88 5.59
CA ARG A 66 17.59 -4.61 5.40
C ARG A 66 18.91 -4.83 4.69
N GLY A 67 19.10 -4.19 3.54
CA GLY A 67 20.25 -4.30 2.67
C GLY A 67 19.94 -5.06 1.38
N PRO A 68 20.88 -5.15 0.43
CA PRO A 68 20.64 -5.74 -0.87
C PRO A 68 20.15 -7.19 -0.78
N GLN A 69 19.04 -7.48 -1.45
CA GLN A 69 18.41 -8.81 -1.51
C GLN A 69 18.21 -9.28 -2.97
N GLY A 70 18.95 -8.68 -3.91
CA GLY A 70 18.77 -8.93 -5.34
C GLY A 70 19.01 -10.37 -5.80
N THR A 71 19.79 -11.15 -5.05
CA THR A 71 20.06 -12.57 -5.37
C THR A 71 18.86 -13.48 -5.17
N LEU A 72 17.98 -13.16 -4.22
CA LEU A 72 16.78 -13.95 -3.92
C LEU A 72 15.50 -13.33 -4.48
N TYR A 73 15.42 -12.00 -4.47
CA TYR A 73 14.19 -11.26 -4.82
C TYR A 73 14.31 -10.49 -6.15
N GLY A 74 15.45 -10.59 -6.84
CA GLY A 74 15.65 -9.98 -8.14
C GLY A 74 15.67 -8.45 -8.11
N ARG A 75 14.88 -7.83 -8.99
CA ARG A 75 14.83 -6.37 -9.14
C ARG A 75 14.20 -5.66 -7.94
N ASN A 76 14.47 -4.38 -7.81
CA ASN A 76 13.85 -3.49 -6.79
C ASN A 76 14.18 -3.83 -5.32
N ALA A 77 15.24 -4.58 -5.08
CA ALA A 77 15.62 -5.06 -3.75
C ALA A 77 17.00 -4.54 -3.30
N MET A 78 17.41 -3.36 -3.77
CA MET A 78 18.75 -2.78 -3.47
C MET A 78 18.83 -2.26 -2.02
N GLY A 79 17.79 -1.60 -1.53
CA GLY A 79 17.68 -1.11 -0.14
C GLY A 79 17.23 -2.18 0.83
N GLY A 80 16.55 -3.20 0.32
CA GLY A 80 15.95 -4.28 1.10
C GLY A 80 14.56 -4.64 0.60
N ILE A 81 13.85 -5.44 1.39
CA ILE A 81 12.46 -5.81 1.13
C ILE A 81 11.60 -5.73 2.39
N VAL A 82 10.32 -5.52 2.17
CA VAL A 82 9.26 -5.69 3.16
C VAL A 82 8.35 -6.82 2.66
N ASN A 83 8.28 -7.92 3.39
CA ASN A 83 7.39 -9.03 3.07
C ASN A 83 6.28 -9.14 4.12
N ILE A 84 5.04 -9.11 3.69
CA ILE A 84 3.83 -9.17 4.50
C ILE A 84 3.19 -10.54 4.31
N TYR A 85 3.02 -11.27 5.40
CA TYR A 85 2.34 -12.55 5.39
C TYR A 85 0.95 -12.42 5.99
N THR A 86 -0.05 -12.93 5.29
CA THR A 86 -1.43 -12.92 5.74
C THR A 86 -1.76 -14.14 6.58
N ILE A 87 -2.76 -14.01 7.46
CA ILE A 87 -3.20 -15.11 8.33
C ILE A 87 -3.78 -16.24 7.50
N SER A 88 -3.30 -17.46 7.74
CA SER A 88 -3.88 -18.67 7.16
C SER A 88 -5.14 -19.10 7.92
N PRO A 89 -6.21 -19.50 7.21
CA PRO A 89 -7.42 -20.05 7.83
C PRO A 89 -7.19 -21.41 8.50
N PHE A 90 -6.06 -22.05 8.26
CA PHE A 90 -5.66 -23.29 8.95
C PHE A 90 -4.98 -23.02 10.29
N ASP A 91 -4.35 -21.83 10.42
CA ASP A 91 -3.63 -21.47 11.66
C ASP A 91 -4.54 -20.69 12.63
N TYR A 92 -5.56 -20.00 12.11
CA TYR A 92 -6.54 -19.28 12.90
C TYR A 92 -7.93 -19.35 12.27
N GLN A 93 -8.95 -19.64 13.08
CA GLN A 93 -10.36 -19.55 12.69
C GLN A 93 -11.09 -18.59 13.64
N GLY A 94 -12.01 -17.81 13.09
CA GLY A 94 -12.79 -16.86 13.88
C GLY A 94 -13.16 -15.62 13.09
N LYS A 95 -13.70 -14.65 13.80
CA LYS A 95 -14.07 -13.35 13.26
C LYS A 95 -13.36 -12.26 14.04
N LYS A 96 -12.93 -11.22 13.35
CA LYS A 96 -12.35 -10.01 13.97
C LYS A 96 -13.15 -8.81 13.50
N LEU A 97 -13.50 -7.92 14.41
CA LEU A 97 -14.06 -6.62 14.13
C LEU A 97 -13.23 -5.58 14.88
N SER A 98 -12.78 -4.57 14.17
CA SER A 98 -12.06 -3.43 14.74
C SER A 98 -12.76 -2.15 14.36
N LEU A 99 -13.05 -1.32 15.34
CA LEU A 99 -13.63 0.01 15.18
C LEU A 99 -12.68 1.01 15.81
N SER A 100 -12.32 2.04 15.08
CA SER A 100 -11.47 3.12 15.55
C SER A 100 -12.10 4.46 15.21
N ALA A 101 -11.99 5.42 16.12
CA ALA A 101 -12.39 6.80 15.90
C ALA A 101 -11.31 7.73 16.46
N GLY A 102 -11.13 8.87 15.84
CA GLY A 102 -10.09 9.85 16.20
C GLY A 102 -10.51 11.27 15.92
N SER A 103 -9.61 12.20 16.20
CA SER A 103 -9.77 13.60 15.83
C SER A 103 -9.85 13.78 14.32
N TYR A 104 -10.29 14.95 13.86
CA TYR A 104 -10.43 15.27 12.43
C TYR A 104 -11.41 14.37 11.66
N GLY A 105 -12.48 13.94 12.33
CA GLY A 105 -13.48 13.07 11.73
C GLY A 105 -12.96 11.69 11.35
N GLN A 106 -11.83 11.26 11.89
CA GLN A 106 -11.27 9.94 11.55
C GLN A 106 -12.15 8.84 12.11
N TYR A 107 -12.51 7.88 11.26
CA TYR A 107 -13.09 6.62 11.67
C TYR A 107 -12.67 5.50 10.73
N LYS A 108 -12.43 4.33 11.32
CA LYS A 108 -12.00 3.15 10.60
C LYS A 108 -12.77 1.92 11.08
N VAL A 109 -13.25 1.15 10.13
CA VAL A 109 -13.93 -0.13 10.37
C VAL A 109 -13.17 -1.21 9.63
N LYS A 110 -12.80 -2.29 10.32
CA LYS A 110 -12.20 -3.49 9.73
C LYS A 110 -12.96 -4.72 10.20
N ALA A 111 -13.29 -5.62 9.28
CA ALA A 111 -13.90 -6.90 9.57
C ALA A 111 -13.16 -8.01 8.84
N SER A 112 -12.94 -9.14 9.52
CA SER A 112 -12.30 -10.31 8.93
C SER A 112 -12.97 -11.59 9.42
N HIS A 113 -13.05 -12.58 8.55
CA HIS A 113 -13.57 -13.91 8.83
C HIS A 113 -12.62 -14.97 8.30
N TYR A 114 -12.22 -15.89 9.15
CA TYR A 114 -11.31 -17.00 8.87
C TYR A 114 -12.03 -18.28 9.20
N ALA A 115 -12.14 -19.21 8.26
CA ALA A 115 -12.82 -20.46 8.46
C ALA A 115 -12.26 -21.59 7.58
N LYS A 116 -12.33 -22.79 8.10
CA LYS A 116 -12.21 -24.01 7.30
C LYS A 116 -13.57 -24.37 6.69
N LEU A 117 -13.57 -24.67 5.40
CA LEU A 117 -14.72 -25.25 4.71
C LEU A 117 -14.69 -26.77 4.80
N SER A 118 -13.49 -27.35 4.89
CA SER A 118 -13.22 -28.79 5.10
C SER A 118 -11.88 -28.96 5.80
N GLU A 119 -11.46 -30.19 6.02
CA GLU A 119 -10.12 -30.48 6.56
C GLU A 119 -8.99 -30.03 5.60
N THR A 120 -9.29 -29.91 4.32
CA THR A 120 -8.32 -29.58 3.28
C THR A 120 -8.49 -28.19 2.65
N ILE A 121 -9.60 -27.49 2.91
CA ILE A 121 -9.90 -26.20 2.28
C ILE A 121 -10.31 -25.19 3.35
N GLY A 122 -9.70 -24.02 3.33
CA GLY A 122 -10.07 -22.91 4.19
C GLY A 122 -10.07 -21.58 3.42
N PHE A 123 -10.76 -20.58 3.98
CA PHE A 123 -10.82 -19.25 3.41
C PHE A 123 -10.60 -18.15 4.46
N THR A 124 -10.12 -17.01 3.97
CA THR A 124 -10.11 -15.73 4.69
C THR A 124 -10.84 -14.71 3.86
N ALA A 125 -11.75 -13.96 4.48
CA ALA A 125 -12.39 -12.79 3.88
C ALA A 125 -12.19 -11.60 4.81
N ALA A 126 -11.67 -10.50 4.31
CA ALA A 126 -11.44 -9.28 5.06
C ALA A 126 -11.90 -8.06 4.26
N ALA A 127 -12.45 -7.06 4.96
CA ALA A 127 -12.86 -5.80 4.36
C ALA A 127 -12.57 -4.66 5.33
N TYR A 128 -12.40 -3.46 4.80
CA TYR A 128 -12.21 -2.26 5.58
C TYR A 128 -12.82 -1.03 4.92
N TYR A 129 -13.12 -0.05 5.74
CA TYR A 129 -13.39 1.34 5.36
C TYR A 129 -12.64 2.27 6.30
N ASP A 130 -11.99 3.28 5.77
CA ASP A 130 -11.22 4.28 6.50
C ASP A 130 -11.56 5.67 5.96
N HIS A 131 -11.91 6.58 6.85
CA HIS A 131 -12.30 7.95 6.55
C HIS A 131 -11.55 8.95 7.39
N SER A 132 -11.24 10.12 6.82
CA SER A 132 -10.73 11.31 7.50
C SER A 132 -11.28 12.57 6.84
N ASP A 133 -11.72 13.55 7.64
CA ASP A 133 -12.10 14.88 7.14
C ASP A 133 -10.87 15.72 6.72
N GLY A 134 -9.66 15.28 7.09
CA GLY A 134 -8.41 15.97 6.79
C GLY A 134 -7.94 16.92 7.88
N PHE A 135 -6.65 17.22 7.84
CA PHE A 135 -5.95 18.05 8.82
C PHE A 135 -5.77 19.49 8.33
N TYR A 136 -5.47 19.65 7.04
CA TYR A 136 -5.05 20.91 6.46
C TYR A 136 -6.24 21.71 5.96
N THR A 137 -6.24 23.00 6.27
CA THR A 137 -7.28 23.95 5.82
C THR A 137 -6.70 24.84 4.73
N ASN A 138 -7.39 24.95 3.62
CA ASN A 138 -7.06 25.86 2.54
C ASN A 138 -7.47 27.28 2.93
N ALA A 139 -6.53 28.21 2.91
CA ALA A 139 -6.78 29.61 3.23
C ALA A 139 -7.67 30.31 2.19
N TYR A 140 -7.73 29.79 0.97
CA TYR A 140 -8.53 30.36 -0.12
C TYR A 140 -10.05 30.27 0.15
N ASP A 141 -10.51 29.09 0.59
CA ASP A 141 -11.95 28.83 0.74
C ASP A 141 -12.35 28.30 2.12
N GLY A 142 -11.41 28.13 3.04
CA GLY A 142 -11.63 27.63 4.39
C GLY A 142 -11.94 26.13 4.49
N LYS A 143 -11.86 25.37 3.39
CA LYS A 143 -12.18 23.94 3.37
C LYS A 143 -10.98 23.08 3.69
N LYS A 144 -11.25 21.85 4.14
CA LYS A 144 -10.23 20.79 4.25
C LYS A 144 -9.84 20.28 2.88
N ILE A 145 -8.53 20.12 2.63
CA ILE A 145 -8.03 19.77 1.32
C ILE A 145 -7.51 18.32 1.23
N ASP A 146 -7.27 17.69 2.36
CA ASP A 146 -6.70 16.36 2.49
C ASP A 146 -7.71 15.33 3.06
N LYS A 147 -9.01 15.56 2.81
CA LYS A 147 -10.04 14.56 3.09
C LYS A 147 -9.70 13.25 2.39
N GLU A 148 -9.93 12.12 3.07
CA GLU A 148 -9.59 10.81 2.53
C GLU A 148 -10.69 9.79 2.83
N ASP A 149 -11.06 9.02 1.78
CA ASP A 149 -11.92 7.85 1.86
C ASP A 149 -11.20 6.64 1.25
N ASN A 150 -11.00 5.59 2.02
CA ASN A 150 -10.42 4.34 1.55
C ASN A 150 -11.37 3.18 1.81
N VAL A 151 -11.56 2.34 0.82
CA VAL A 151 -12.34 1.10 0.96
C VAL A 151 -11.62 -0.03 0.26
N GLY A 152 -11.63 -1.18 0.85
CA GLY A 152 -11.02 -2.34 0.23
C GLY A 152 -11.34 -3.64 0.94
N GLY A 153 -10.78 -4.70 0.38
CA GLY A 153 -10.94 -6.02 0.93
C GLY A 153 -10.03 -7.04 0.29
N ARG A 154 -9.95 -8.18 0.96
CA ARG A 154 -9.18 -9.34 0.52
C ARG A 154 -9.98 -10.60 0.70
N PHE A 155 -9.89 -11.48 -0.27
CA PHE A 155 -10.35 -12.85 -0.18
C PHE A 155 -9.17 -13.78 -0.45
N LYS A 156 -8.98 -14.80 0.39
CA LYS A 156 -7.95 -15.84 0.20
C LYS A 156 -8.61 -17.20 0.36
N LEU A 157 -8.35 -18.07 -0.60
CA LEU A 157 -8.69 -19.48 -0.54
C LEU A 157 -7.39 -20.29 -0.42
N GLU A 158 -7.30 -21.17 0.57
CA GLU A 158 -6.13 -22.01 0.79
C GLU A 158 -6.54 -23.48 0.82
N GLY A 159 -5.81 -24.30 0.07
CA GLY A 159 -5.98 -25.76 0.03
C GLY A 159 -4.73 -26.49 0.50
N ARG A 160 -4.88 -27.44 1.43
CA ARG A 160 -3.87 -28.38 1.90
C ARG A 160 -4.36 -29.80 1.53
N PHE A 161 -4.21 -30.17 0.26
CA PHE A 161 -4.86 -31.35 -0.32
C PHE A 161 -4.26 -32.67 0.18
N ASN A 162 -2.98 -32.65 0.48
CA ASN A 162 -2.25 -33.76 1.09
C ASN A 162 -0.98 -33.20 1.77
N PRO A 163 -0.17 -34.02 2.49
CA PRO A 163 1.06 -33.54 3.14
C PRO A 163 2.06 -32.88 2.19
N ASN A 164 2.00 -33.20 0.91
CA ASN A 164 2.98 -32.79 -0.08
C ASN A 164 2.50 -31.64 -0.97
N PHE A 165 1.18 -31.38 -1.09
CA PHE A 165 0.67 -30.38 -2.03
C PHE A 165 -0.25 -29.36 -1.37
N ARG A 166 0.09 -28.10 -1.59
CA ARG A 166 -0.67 -26.91 -1.15
C ARG A 166 -0.91 -25.99 -2.32
N ALA A 167 -2.04 -25.30 -2.28
CA ALA A 167 -2.34 -24.24 -3.22
C ALA A 167 -3.04 -23.10 -2.49
N SER A 168 -2.80 -21.86 -2.90
CA SER A 168 -3.55 -20.73 -2.42
C SER A 168 -3.83 -19.73 -3.54
N TYR A 169 -5.03 -19.16 -3.51
CA TYR A 169 -5.41 -18.05 -4.36
C TYR A 169 -5.86 -16.90 -3.50
N SER A 170 -5.42 -15.69 -3.80
CA SER A 170 -5.92 -14.47 -3.16
C SER A 170 -6.25 -13.38 -4.16
N LEU A 171 -7.32 -12.66 -3.86
CA LEU A 171 -7.76 -11.46 -4.56
C LEU A 171 -7.81 -10.33 -3.54
N SER A 172 -7.20 -9.20 -3.85
CA SER A 172 -7.36 -7.95 -3.09
C SER A 172 -7.82 -6.82 -3.99
N VAL A 173 -8.68 -5.96 -3.44
CA VAL A 173 -9.17 -4.75 -4.08
C VAL A 173 -9.01 -3.60 -3.10
N ASP A 174 -8.43 -2.51 -3.56
CA ASP A 174 -8.23 -1.28 -2.79
C ASP A 174 -8.66 -0.08 -3.64
N TYR A 175 -9.53 0.76 -3.09
CA TYR A 175 -9.95 2.01 -3.68
C TYR A 175 -9.68 3.17 -2.74
N THR A 176 -9.09 4.23 -3.27
CA THR A 176 -8.80 5.47 -2.56
C THR A 176 -9.42 6.64 -3.30
N ASP A 177 -10.09 7.53 -2.57
CA ASP A 177 -10.49 8.86 -3.02
C ASP A 177 -10.01 9.87 -1.97
N GLN A 178 -9.03 10.70 -2.32
CA GLN A 178 -8.45 11.67 -1.39
C GLN A 178 -8.32 13.05 -2.04
N GLY A 179 -8.52 14.09 -1.24
CA GLY A 179 -7.90 15.39 -1.45
C GLY A 179 -6.40 15.20 -1.29
N ALA A 180 -5.59 15.82 -2.13
CA ALA A 180 -4.20 15.50 -2.22
C ALA A 180 -3.33 16.76 -2.33
N PHE A 181 -2.04 16.57 -2.07
CA PHE A 181 -1.02 17.61 -2.26
C PHE A 181 -1.29 18.88 -1.43
N PRO A 182 -1.33 18.75 -0.09
CA PRO A 182 -1.51 19.89 0.82
C PRO A 182 -0.22 20.71 0.88
N TYR A 183 0.20 21.28 -0.23
CA TYR A 183 1.45 22.00 -0.37
C TYR A 183 1.22 23.52 -0.31
N GLY A 184 2.05 24.20 0.45
CA GLY A 184 2.14 25.64 0.46
C GLY A 184 3.32 26.12 -0.36
N MET A 185 3.20 27.32 -0.95
CA MET A 185 4.29 27.93 -1.69
C MET A 185 5.40 28.36 -0.73
N PHE A 186 6.64 28.02 -1.07
CA PHE A 186 7.81 28.54 -0.36
C PHE A 186 8.13 29.95 -0.84
N ILE A 187 8.11 30.92 0.07
CA ILE A 187 8.56 32.29 -0.21
C ILE A 187 9.93 32.49 0.43
N GLY A 188 10.97 32.63 -0.35
CA GLY A 188 12.30 33.02 0.12
C GLY A 188 13.39 32.62 -0.84
N THR A 189 14.09 33.61 -1.37
CA THR A 189 15.36 33.43 -2.05
C THR A 189 16.46 33.35 -0.97
N GLY A 190 17.06 32.16 -0.83
CA GLY A 190 18.32 32.02 -0.08
C GLY A 190 18.24 31.83 1.42
N ASN A 191 17.07 31.64 2.01
CA ASN A 191 16.99 31.35 3.44
C ASN A 191 16.85 29.84 3.68
N THR A 192 17.84 29.27 4.34
CA THR A 192 17.84 27.87 4.82
C THR A 192 16.98 27.65 6.06
N ASP A 193 16.42 28.70 6.64
CA ASP A 193 15.48 28.63 7.75
C ASP A 193 14.08 28.31 7.21
N HIS A 194 13.74 27.03 7.18
CA HIS A 194 12.43 26.46 6.76
C HIS A 194 11.23 26.92 7.61
N LYS A 195 11.31 28.03 8.32
CA LYS A 195 10.29 28.55 9.23
C LYS A 195 9.11 29.23 8.54
N TYR A 196 9.20 29.53 7.26
CA TYR A 196 8.20 30.31 6.54
C TYR A 196 7.66 29.56 5.33
N VAL A 197 6.85 28.53 5.59
CA VAL A 197 5.96 27.97 4.56
C VAL A 197 4.67 28.77 4.61
N ASN A 198 4.24 29.33 3.49
CA ASN A 198 2.93 29.98 3.40
C ASN A 198 1.83 28.99 3.77
N PRO A 199 0.72 29.50 4.35
CA PRO A 199 -0.49 28.69 4.42
C PRO A 199 -0.85 28.13 3.05
N ILE A 200 -1.41 26.94 3.02
CA ILE A 200 -1.96 26.38 1.80
C ILE A 200 -3.05 27.31 1.30
N ASN A 201 -2.91 27.81 0.08
CA ASN A 201 -3.79 28.83 -0.49
C ASN A 201 -3.95 28.57 -1.99
N ILE A 202 -4.73 27.57 -2.34
CA ILE A 202 -4.94 27.08 -3.71
C ILE A 202 -6.38 27.31 -4.14
N ASN A 203 -6.59 27.78 -5.37
CA ASN A 203 -7.91 28.00 -5.92
C ASN A 203 -8.47 26.80 -6.68
N ASP A 204 -7.59 25.97 -7.27
CA ASP A 204 -7.97 24.76 -7.99
C ASP A 204 -7.88 23.52 -7.06
N PRO A 205 -8.97 22.74 -6.90
CA PRO A 205 -8.96 21.60 -5.98
C PRO A 205 -8.03 20.50 -6.50
N SER A 206 -7.12 20.05 -5.63
CA SER A 206 -6.27 18.89 -5.87
C SER A 206 -6.97 17.61 -5.42
N SER A 207 -6.75 16.50 -6.12
CA SER A 207 -7.34 15.21 -5.79
C SER A 207 -6.51 14.05 -6.31
N TYR A 208 -6.65 12.90 -5.67
CA TYR A 208 -6.06 11.64 -6.12
C TYR A 208 -7.04 10.49 -5.92
N LYS A 209 -7.35 9.78 -7.00
CA LYS A 209 -8.20 8.59 -6.98
C LYS A 209 -7.40 7.40 -7.50
N ARG A 210 -7.50 6.28 -6.80
CA ARG A 210 -6.73 5.08 -7.15
C ARG A 210 -7.57 3.83 -6.99
N THR A 211 -7.41 2.89 -7.93
CA THR A 211 -7.90 1.52 -7.81
C THR A 211 -6.73 0.56 -8.00
N VAL A 212 -6.54 -0.36 -7.07
CA VAL A 212 -5.59 -1.46 -7.16
C VAL A 212 -6.34 -2.77 -7.03
N ILE A 213 -6.11 -3.70 -7.97
CA ILE A 213 -6.60 -5.06 -7.89
C ILE A 213 -5.38 -5.98 -8.00
N ALA A 214 -5.18 -6.85 -7.03
CA ALA A 214 -4.09 -7.82 -7.06
C ALA A 214 -4.65 -9.24 -6.92
N ASN A 215 -4.19 -10.12 -7.81
CA ASN A 215 -4.48 -11.56 -7.82
C ASN A 215 -3.18 -12.32 -7.61
N ASN A 216 -3.18 -13.28 -6.71
CA ASN A 216 -2.02 -14.11 -6.44
C ASN A 216 -2.44 -15.58 -6.44
N LEU A 217 -1.72 -16.41 -7.19
CA LEU A 217 -1.84 -17.86 -7.16
C LEU A 217 -0.50 -18.44 -6.72
N SER A 218 -0.50 -19.26 -5.68
CA SER A 218 0.70 -19.95 -5.22
C SER A 218 0.42 -21.45 -5.15
N LEU A 219 1.34 -22.22 -5.72
CA LEU A 219 1.34 -23.67 -5.72
C LEU A 219 2.63 -24.16 -5.09
N GLU A 220 2.56 -25.07 -4.15
CA GLU A 220 3.72 -25.69 -3.51
C GLU A 220 3.57 -27.22 -3.52
N TYR A 221 4.60 -27.87 -4.02
CA TYR A 221 4.79 -29.32 -3.84
C TYR A 221 6.05 -29.57 -3.05
N ARG A 222 5.95 -30.35 -1.99
CA ARG A 222 7.07 -30.65 -1.08
C ARG A 222 7.10 -32.15 -0.80
N ASN A 223 8.25 -32.76 -0.95
CA ASN A 223 8.54 -34.09 -0.45
C ASN A 223 9.85 -34.08 0.37
N GLU A 224 10.36 -35.24 0.72
CA GLU A 224 11.59 -35.37 1.52
C GLU A 224 12.86 -34.85 0.84
N HIS A 225 12.86 -34.71 -0.49
CA HIS A 225 14.05 -34.39 -1.29
C HIS A 225 13.94 -33.06 -2.02
N VAL A 226 12.73 -32.61 -2.34
CA VAL A 226 12.50 -31.45 -3.24
C VAL A 226 11.35 -30.62 -2.73
N ILE A 227 11.50 -29.30 -2.86
CA ILE A 227 10.43 -28.32 -2.73
C ILE A 227 10.30 -27.63 -4.08
N LEU A 228 9.15 -27.74 -4.71
CA LEU A 228 8.81 -27.02 -5.93
C LEU A 228 7.76 -25.98 -5.60
N SER A 229 7.97 -24.75 -6.00
CA SER A 229 6.97 -23.69 -5.84
C SER A 229 6.80 -22.88 -7.12
N SER A 230 5.57 -22.48 -7.38
CA SER A 230 5.19 -21.53 -8.43
C SER A 230 4.33 -20.46 -7.79
N THR A 231 4.71 -19.19 -8.01
CA THR A 231 3.98 -18.03 -7.48
C THR A 231 3.71 -17.07 -8.62
N THR A 232 2.43 -16.98 -9.02
CA THR A 232 1.96 -16.10 -10.09
C THR A 232 1.25 -14.91 -9.49
N GLY A 233 1.66 -13.71 -9.86
CA GLY A 233 1.04 -12.44 -9.48
C GLY A 233 0.49 -11.68 -10.67
N HIS A 234 -0.69 -11.09 -10.50
CA HIS A 234 -1.23 -10.11 -11.45
C HIS A 234 -1.72 -8.89 -10.68
N GLN A 235 -1.31 -7.72 -11.13
CA GLN A 235 -1.77 -6.45 -10.60
C GLN A 235 -2.37 -5.59 -11.70
N TYR A 236 -3.57 -5.08 -11.44
CA TYR A 236 -4.18 -4.00 -12.17
C TYR A 236 -4.13 -2.74 -11.30
N PHE A 237 -3.62 -1.67 -11.86
CA PHE A 237 -3.54 -0.36 -11.24
C PHE A 237 -4.15 0.69 -12.17
N LYS A 238 -4.96 1.56 -11.61
CA LYS A 238 -5.51 2.73 -12.31
C LYS A 238 -5.54 3.89 -11.34
N ASP A 239 -5.06 5.06 -11.78
CA ASP A 239 -5.22 6.30 -11.01
C ASP A 239 -5.67 7.48 -11.86
N ASP A 240 -6.13 8.52 -11.16
CA ASP A 240 -6.51 9.83 -11.68
C ASP A 240 -6.05 10.88 -10.66
N MET A 241 -5.08 11.68 -11.04
CA MET A 241 -4.51 12.75 -10.24
C MET A 241 -4.83 14.10 -10.85
N LYS A 242 -5.30 15.02 -10.00
CA LYS A 242 -5.39 16.44 -10.32
C LYS A 242 -4.63 17.21 -9.25
N MET A 243 -3.79 18.15 -9.66
CA MET A 243 -3.00 18.98 -8.74
C MET A 243 -2.97 20.43 -9.22
N ASP A 244 -3.25 21.34 -8.31
CA ASP A 244 -2.89 22.74 -8.46
C ASP A 244 -1.37 22.85 -8.36
N GLN A 245 -0.70 23.08 -9.48
CA GLN A 245 0.76 23.02 -9.57
C GLN A 245 1.42 24.39 -9.31
N ASP A 246 0.67 25.47 -9.36
CA ASP A 246 1.20 26.79 -9.01
C ASP A 246 1.13 27.08 -7.51
N PHE A 247 0.37 26.27 -6.74
CA PHE A 247 0.22 26.36 -5.28
C PHE A 247 -0.19 27.75 -4.79
N SER A 248 -0.95 28.49 -5.61
CA SER A 248 -1.36 29.89 -5.36
C SER A 248 -2.87 30.08 -5.55
N PRO A 249 -3.43 31.24 -5.16
CA PRO A 249 -4.83 31.55 -5.42
C PRO A 249 -5.11 32.00 -6.87
N LEU A 250 -4.17 31.80 -7.78
CA LEU A 250 -4.27 32.19 -9.19
C LEU A 250 -4.46 30.95 -10.05
N SER A 251 -5.31 31.00 -11.07
CA SER A 251 -5.47 29.91 -12.06
C SER A 251 -4.40 30.02 -13.15
N ILE A 252 -3.18 29.56 -12.85
CA ILE A 252 -2.05 29.61 -13.79
C ILE A 252 -1.80 28.23 -14.39
N PHE A 253 -1.68 27.20 -13.53
CA PHE A 253 -1.24 25.90 -13.98
C PHE A 253 -1.82 24.74 -13.14
N THR A 254 -2.55 23.85 -13.78
CA THR A 254 -3.01 22.59 -13.18
C THR A 254 -2.39 21.39 -13.87
N LEU A 255 -2.00 20.39 -13.09
CA LEU A 255 -1.50 19.12 -13.61
C LEU A 255 -2.58 18.04 -13.48
N ASN A 256 -2.89 17.38 -14.59
CA ASN A 256 -3.77 16.22 -14.61
C ASN A 256 -2.99 15.01 -15.15
N GLN A 257 -3.00 13.92 -14.41
CA GLN A 257 -2.34 12.68 -14.79
C GLN A 257 -3.29 11.51 -14.61
N LYS A 258 -3.35 10.64 -15.60
CA LYS A 258 -4.08 9.37 -15.54
C LYS A 258 -3.15 8.25 -15.92
N GLN A 259 -3.10 7.23 -15.09
CA GLN A 259 -2.29 6.03 -15.34
C GLN A 259 -3.18 4.80 -15.33
N LYS A 260 -2.77 3.81 -16.12
CA LYS A 260 -3.37 2.49 -16.13
C LYS A 260 -2.26 1.48 -16.42
N GLN A 261 -2.14 0.47 -15.57
CA GLN A 261 -1.10 -0.53 -15.67
C GLN A 261 -1.67 -1.92 -15.42
N ASN A 262 -1.18 -2.89 -16.18
CA ASN A 262 -1.28 -4.31 -15.88
C ASN A 262 0.13 -4.86 -15.72
N ALA A 263 0.37 -5.56 -14.63
CA ALA A 263 1.67 -6.14 -14.33
C ALA A 263 1.49 -7.61 -13.97
N PHE A 264 2.36 -8.46 -14.51
CA PHE A 264 2.42 -9.89 -14.24
C PHE A 264 3.78 -10.25 -13.68
N SER A 265 3.81 -11.16 -12.75
CA SER A 265 5.02 -11.78 -12.22
C SER A 265 4.83 -13.27 -12.11
N GLU A 266 5.89 -14.01 -12.38
CA GLU A 266 5.97 -15.44 -12.16
C GLU A 266 7.30 -15.77 -11.52
N GLU A 267 7.26 -16.58 -10.48
CA GLU A 267 8.44 -17.10 -9.81
C GLU A 267 8.32 -18.61 -9.68
N LEU A 268 9.32 -19.31 -10.19
CA LEU A 268 9.47 -20.76 -10.06
C LEU A 268 10.71 -21.03 -9.21
N ALA A 269 10.57 -21.80 -8.16
CA ALA A 269 11.69 -22.20 -7.30
C ALA A 269 11.71 -23.72 -7.07
N ILE A 270 12.94 -24.27 -6.97
CA ILE A 270 13.21 -25.68 -6.75
C ILE A 270 14.17 -25.79 -5.56
#